data_d8b12381f13f40312bea11a80d555c26
#
_entry.id   d8b12381f13f40312bea11a80d555c26
#
_cell.length_a   1.000
_cell.length_b   1.000
_cell.length_c   1.000
_cell.angle_alpha   90.00
_cell.angle_beta   90.00
_cell.angle_gamma   90.00
#
_symmetry.space_group_name_H-M   'P 1'
#
loop_
_entity.id
_entity.type
_entity.pdbx_description
1 polymer ?
#
loop_
_entity_poly.entity_id
_entity_poly.type
_entity_poly.pdbx_seq_one_letter_code
_entity_poly.pdbx_strand_id
1 'polypeptide(L)'
;MRGVYLLDNITLNSIYPFGVIKTKINLKPDCDIIVYPQSIRPNQELLNEFNIDKSIDTDDFDGIDEFKNGDSYSKIAWKKSTIDKKYIKIFKDKEKTQKLILDLDKYNELEFELLLCYSIYIIQYFYRNKINPTLKHQGNTFLLDKNEKSLNQIYKYLANAKN
;
A
#
# COMPACT_ATOMS: atom_id res chain seq x y z
N MET A 1 17.73 -13.35 -4.97
CA MET A 1 17.05 -13.19 -6.28
C MET A 1 15.55 -13.16 -6.02
N ARG A 2 14.82 -12.22 -6.63
CA ARG A 2 13.35 -12.18 -6.59
C ARG A 2 12.76 -13.25 -7.53
N GLY A 3 11.54 -13.66 -7.26
CA GLY A 3 10.83 -14.65 -8.08
C GLY A 3 9.72 -15.35 -7.34
N VAL A 4 9.05 -16.25 -8.02
CA VAL A 4 8.07 -17.17 -7.43
C VAL A 4 8.68 -18.55 -7.42
N TYR A 5 8.79 -19.16 -6.27
CA TYR A 5 9.43 -20.44 -6.05
C TYR A 5 8.40 -21.44 -5.53
N LEU A 6 8.35 -22.60 -6.15
CA LEU A 6 7.57 -23.74 -5.67
C LEU A 6 8.28 -24.37 -4.47
N LEU A 7 7.55 -24.63 -3.42
CA LEU A 7 8.04 -25.32 -2.24
C LEU A 7 7.68 -26.81 -2.35
N ASP A 8 8.60 -27.61 -2.91
CA ASP A 8 8.31 -29.02 -3.19
C ASP A 8 8.33 -29.90 -1.95
N ASN A 9 9.35 -29.77 -1.10
CA ASN A 9 9.54 -30.65 0.04
C ASN A 9 10.07 -29.89 1.25
N ILE A 10 9.42 -30.07 2.40
CA ILE A 10 9.92 -29.62 3.71
C ILE A 10 10.17 -30.85 4.56
N THR A 11 11.38 -30.96 5.09
CA THR A 11 11.70 -31.99 6.07
C THR A 11 11.81 -31.37 7.44
N LEU A 12 10.92 -31.76 8.36
CA LEU A 12 10.97 -31.41 9.76
C LEU A 12 11.70 -32.52 10.52
N ASN A 13 12.78 -32.16 11.20
CA ASN A 13 13.51 -33.06 12.07
C ASN A 13 13.32 -32.61 13.52
N SER A 14 12.94 -33.52 14.39
CA SER A 14 12.86 -33.29 15.82
C SER A 14 13.69 -34.34 16.59
N ILE A 15 14.33 -33.90 17.67
CA ILE A 15 15.12 -34.75 18.57
C ILE A 15 14.53 -34.62 19.96
N TYR A 16 13.23 -34.80 20.09
CA TYR A 16 12.52 -34.69 21.36
C TYR A 16 11.96 -36.07 21.75
N PRO A 17 11.90 -36.43 23.02
CA PRO A 17 12.49 -35.75 24.18
C PRO A 17 13.96 -36.20 24.44
N PHE A 18 14.73 -35.34 25.07
CA PHE A 18 16.09 -35.58 25.56
C PHE A 18 17.11 -36.11 24.53
N GLY A 19 16.89 -35.87 23.24
CA GLY A 19 17.80 -36.34 22.18
C GLY A 19 17.76 -37.86 21.90
N VAL A 20 16.85 -38.59 22.51
CA VAL A 20 16.77 -40.06 22.38
C VAL A 20 15.97 -40.47 21.15
N ILE A 21 14.89 -39.74 20.84
CA ILE A 21 13.99 -40.06 19.73
C ILE A 21 14.21 -39.07 18.61
N LYS A 22 14.56 -39.57 17.41
CA LYS A 22 14.64 -38.77 16.19
C LYS A 22 13.39 -38.99 15.37
N THR A 23 12.62 -37.93 15.18
CA THR A 23 11.43 -37.94 14.31
C THR A 23 11.73 -37.15 13.05
N LYS A 24 11.42 -37.72 11.90
CA LYS A 24 11.54 -37.06 10.60
C LYS A 24 10.18 -37.07 9.91
N ILE A 25 9.66 -35.90 9.58
CA ILE A 25 8.40 -35.73 8.87
C ILE A 25 8.70 -35.03 7.55
N ASN A 26 8.31 -35.66 6.44
CA ASN A 26 8.40 -35.05 5.12
C ASN A 26 7.01 -34.49 4.75
N LEU A 27 6.95 -33.20 4.51
CA LEU A 27 5.76 -32.50 4.07
C LEU A 27 5.94 -32.09 2.61
N LYS A 28 4.87 -32.21 1.82
CA LYS A 28 4.81 -31.68 0.46
C LYS A 28 3.76 -30.58 0.45
N PRO A 29 4.13 -29.34 0.80
CA PRO A 29 3.21 -28.23 0.73
C PRO A 29 2.96 -27.88 -0.74
N ASP A 30 1.71 -27.69 -1.10
CA ASP A 30 1.30 -27.15 -2.40
C ASP A 30 1.17 -25.62 -2.27
N CYS A 31 2.32 -24.95 -2.14
CA CYS A 31 2.33 -23.48 -1.98
C CYS A 31 3.54 -22.85 -2.68
N ASP A 32 3.28 -21.66 -3.20
CA ASP A 32 4.31 -20.80 -3.79
C ASP A 32 4.91 -19.87 -2.74
N ILE A 33 6.24 -19.73 -2.76
CA ILE A 33 6.95 -18.68 -2.02
C ILE A 33 7.21 -17.52 -2.98
N ILE A 34 6.68 -16.35 -2.65
CA ILE A 34 6.93 -15.14 -3.43
C ILE A 34 8.07 -14.37 -2.77
N VAL A 35 9.18 -14.21 -3.50
CA VAL A 35 10.29 -13.35 -3.10
C VAL A 35 10.22 -12.08 -3.93
N TYR A 36 9.71 -11.00 -3.34
CA TYR A 36 9.59 -9.70 -3.99
C TYR A 36 10.79 -8.80 -3.70
N PRO A 37 10.99 -7.73 -4.49
CA PRO A 37 12.08 -6.78 -4.28
C PRO A 37 12.04 -6.16 -2.89
N GLN A 38 13.19 -5.77 -2.36
CA GLN A 38 13.27 -5.08 -1.08
C GLN A 38 12.51 -3.75 -1.15
N SER A 39 11.74 -3.43 -0.10
CA SER A 39 11.09 -2.13 0.02
C SER A 39 12.12 -1.06 0.34
N ILE A 40 12.38 -0.14 -0.58
CA ILE A 40 13.29 0.99 -0.43
C ILE A 40 12.49 2.28 -0.58
N ARG A 41 12.68 3.23 0.33
CA ARG A 41 12.03 4.54 0.24
C ARG A 41 12.66 5.36 -0.88
N PRO A 42 11.89 5.87 -1.85
CA PRO A 42 12.37 6.80 -2.85
C PRO A 42 12.85 8.13 -2.23
N ASN A 43 13.65 8.89 -2.99
CA ASN A 43 13.97 10.26 -2.61
C ASN A 43 12.71 11.15 -2.64
N GLN A 44 12.78 12.35 -2.04
CA GLN A 44 11.64 13.25 -1.92
C GLN A 44 11.13 13.75 -3.28
N GLU A 45 12.01 13.90 -4.26
CA GLU A 45 11.64 14.33 -5.62
C GLU A 45 10.76 13.30 -6.30
N LEU A 46 11.14 12.04 -6.27
CA LEU A 46 10.32 10.92 -6.80
C LEU A 46 9.00 10.75 -6.04
N LEU A 47 9.00 10.95 -4.71
CA LEU A 47 7.77 10.90 -3.92
C LEU A 47 6.78 11.99 -4.36
N ASN A 48 7.27 13.19 -4.66
CA ASN A 48 6.47 14.30 -5.18
C ASN A 48 5.93 14.00 -6.58
N GLU A 49 6.73 13.41 -7.46
CA GLU A 49 6.29 12.98 -8.80
C GLU A 49 5.18 11.94 -8.74
N PHE A 50 5.26 11.00 -7.82
CA PHE A 50 4.22 10.02 -7.57
C PHE A 50 2.98 10.62 -6.89
N ASN A 51 2.95 11.93 -6.62
CA ASN A 51 1.88 12.63 -5.89
C ASN A 51 1.54 12.00 -4.52
N ILE A 52 2.50 11.35 -3.88
CA ILE A 52 2.27 10.63 -2.62
C ILE A 52 1.94 11.62 -1.52
N ASP A 53 2.68 12.72 -1.42
CA ASP A 53 2.47 13.74 -0.40
C ASP A 53 1.13 14.47 -0.58
N LYS A 54 0.68 14.66 -1.82
CA LYS A 54 -0.62 15.28 -2.12
C LYS A 54 -1.82 14.38 -1.82
N SER A 55 -1.62 13.07 -1.79
CA SER A 55 -2.70 12.11 -1.50
C SER A 55 -3.04 11.99 -0.02
N ILE A 56 -2.15 12.49 0.85
CA ILE A 56 -2.29 12.45 2.32
C ILE A 56 -2.71 13.79 2.88
N ASP A 57 -2.65 14.85 2.08
CA ASP A 57 -3.03 16.14 2.59
C ASP A 57 -4.40 16.05 3.27
N THR A 58 -4.29 16.18 4.56
CA THR A 58 -5.31 16.44 5.53
C THR A 58 -6.47 17.23 4.94
N ASP A 59 -7.65 16.88 5.35
CA ASP A 59 -8.88 17.63 5.15
C ASP A 59 -8.58 19.12 4.99
N ASP A 60 -8.51 19.58 3.73
CA ASP A 60 -8.28 20.98 3.43
C ASP A 60 -9.41 21.78 4.06
N PHE A 61 -9.06 22.55 5.08
CA PHE A 61 -9.97 23.42 5.77
C PHE A 61 -10.47 24.48 4.78
N ASP A 62 -11.74 24.41 4.40
CA ASP A 62 -12.35 25.31 3.42
C ASP A 62 -12.94 26.55 4.09
N GLY A 63 -13.34 26.42 5.36
CA GLY A 63 -13.95 27.54 6.07
C GLY A 63 -14.74 27.12 7.31
N ILE A 64 -15.51 28.05 7.79
CA ILE A 64 -16.39 27.89 8.94
C ILE A 64 -17.79 28.34 8.51
N ASP A 65 -18.78 27.48 8.76
CA ASP A 65 -20.19 27.79 8.54
C ASP A 65 -21.00 27.72 9.87
N GLU A 66 -22.20 28.22 9.88
CA GLU A 66 -23.11 28.08 11.01
C GLU A 66 -23.56 26.63 11.16
N PHE A 67 -23.56 26.14 12.40
CA PHE A 67 -24.04 24.79 12.73
C PHE A 67 -25.55 24.70 12.48
N LYS A 68 -25.93 23.65 11.73
CA LYS A 68 -27.32 23.31 11.44
C LYS A 68 -27.71 21.99 12.11
N ASN A 69 -29.01 21.83 12.41
CA ASN A 69 -29.49 20.55 12.93
C ASN A 69 -29.26 19.44 11.96
N GLY A 70 -28.49 18.42 12.37
CA GLY A 70 -28.06 17.30 11.54
C GLY A 70 -26.55 17.26 11.30
N ASP A 71 -25.82 18.33 11.59
CA ASP A 71 -24.38 18.39 11.47
C ASP A 71 -23.67 17.59 12.56
N SER A 72 -22.49 17.05 12.21
CA SER A 72 -21.69 16.27 13.17
C SER A 72 -21.05 17.16 14.24
N TYR A 73 -21.31 16.86 15.50
CA TYR A 73 -20.72 17.55 16.65
C TYR A 73 -19.18 17.49 16.69
N SER A 74 -18.57 16.50 16.08
CA SER A 74 -17.11 16.37 15.98
C SER A 74 -16.46 17.46 15.14
N LYS A 75 -17.23 18.10 14.25
CA LYS A 75 -16.76 19.17 13.37
C LYS A 75 -16.91 20.57 13.98
N ILE A 76 -17.42 20.71 15.18
CA ILE A 76 -17.64 22.02 15.80
C ILE A 76 -16.30 22.72 16.02
N ALA A 77 -16.25 23.98 15.60
CA ALA A 77 -15.12 24.89 15.82
C ALA A 77 -15.24 25.57 17.19
N TRP A 78 -14.99 24.83 18.27
CA TRP A 78 -15.19 25.27 19.65
C TRP A 78 -14.52 26.62 19.98
N LYS A 79 -13.36 26.90 19.38
CA LYS A 79 -12.65 28.17 19.61
C LYS A 79 -13.37 29.40 19.05
N LYS A 80 -14.29 29.22 18.12
CA LYS A 80 -15.05 30.30 17.48
C LYS A 80 -16.54 30.27 17.79
N SER A 81 -17.02 29.21 18.45
CA SER A 81 -18.39 29.06 18.85
C SER A 81 -18.65 29.77 20.18
N THR A 82 -19.78 30.44 20.29
CA THR A 82 -20.32 31.04 21.52
C THR A 82 -21.48 30.21 22.03
N ILE A 83 -22.04 30.60 23.22
CA ILE A 83 -23.19 29.90 23.80
C ILE A 83 -24.39 29.95 22.86
N ASP A 84 -24.57 31.08 22.16
CA ASP A 84 -25.73 31.32 21.30
C ASP A 84 -25.51 30.90 19.84
N LYS A 85 -24.26 30.83 19.38
CA LYS A 85 -23.90 30.48 17.98
C LYS A 85 -22.81 29.46 17.93
N LYS A 86 -23.11 28.30 17.34
CA LYS A 86 -22.16 27.25 17.07
C LYS A 86 -21.71 27.28 15.61
N TYR A 87 -20.45 27.09 15.38
CA TYR A 87 -19.84 27.04 14.05
C TYR A 87 -19.21 25.70 13.81
N ILE A 88 -19.30 25.23 12.57
CA ILE A 88 -18.64 23.99 12.11
C ILE A 88 -17.48 24.31 11.19
N LYS A 89 -16.47 23.43 11.23
CA LYS A 89 -15.39 23.42 10.25
C LYS A 89 -15.88 22.74 8.99
N ILE A 90 -15.84 23.45 7.88
CA ILE A 90 -16.07 22.89 6.56
C ILE A 90 -14.73 22.43 6.02
N PHE A 91 -14.71 21.20 5.54
CA PHE A 91 -13.59 20.64 4.81
C PHE A 91 -14.05 20.44 3.37
N LYS A 92 -13.23 20.82 2.40
CA LYS A 92 -13.53 20.52 1.01
C LYS A 92 -13.73 19.02 0.87
N ASP A 93 -14.92 18.63 0.42
CA ASP A 93 -15.08 17.28 -0.11
C ASP A 93 -14.16 17.18 -1.31
N LYS A 94 -12.96 16.60 -1.10
CA LYS A 94 -12.10 16.26 -2.22
C LYS A 94 -12.95 15.35 -3.10
N GLU A 95 -13.24 15.80 -4.31
CA GLU A 95 -13.71 14.90 -5.36
C GLU A 95 -12.77 13.69 -5.33
N LYS A 96 -13.27 12.62 -4.76
CA LYS A 96 -12.56 11.37 -4.53
C LYS A 96 -12.27 10.73 -5.85
N THR A 97 -11.29 11.21 -6.60
CA THR A 97 -10.69 10.35 -7.62
C THR A 97 -9.60 11.08 -8.40
N GLN A 98 -8.58 11.56 -7.77
CA GLN A 98 -7.32 11.48 -8.48
C GLN A 98 -6.97 9.99 -8.52
N LYS A 99 -7.21 9.36 -9.66
CA LYS A 99 -6.73 8.01 -9.93
C LYS A 99 -5.21 8.05 -9.82
N LEU A 100 -4.68 7.70 -8.67
CA LEU A 100 -3.24 7.57 -8.49
C LEU A 100 -2.78 6.43 -9.40
N ILE A 101 -2.08 6.78 -10.45
CA ILE A 101 -1.54 5.81 -11.41
C ILE A 101 -0.04 5.76 -11.20
N LEU A 102 0.44 4.62 -10.73
CA LEU A 102 1.85 4.29 -10.69
C LEU A 102 2.21 3.63 -12.03
N ASP A 103 2.72 4.42 -12.94
CA ASP A 103 3.10 3.99 -14.29
C ASP A 103 4.61 3.75 -14.34
N LEU A 104 5.04 2.49 -14.33
CA LEU A 104 6.45 2.13 -14.29
C LEU A 104 7.14 2.41 -15.64
N ASP A 105 6.39 2.41 -16.73
CA ASP A 105 6.95 2.62 -18.07
C ASP A 105 7.46 4.06 -18.27
N LYS A 106 7.06 5.00 -17.39
CA LYS A 106 7.53 6.40 -17.41
C LYS A 106 8.93 6.60 -16.85
N TYR A 107 9.43 5.65 -16.08
CA TYR A 107 10.69 5.79 -15.33
C TYR A 107 11.82 4.96 -15.92
N ASN A 108 11.93 4.94 -17.24
CA ASN A 108 12.95 4.17 -17.98
C ASN A 108 14.40 4.63 -17.71
N GLU A 109 14.57 5.81 -17.10
CA GLU A 109 15.89 6.34 -16.74
C GLU A 109 16.45 5.70 -15.44
N LEU A 110 15.59 5.09 -14.64
CA LEU A 110 16.00 4.41 -13.41
C LEU A 110 16.40 2.97 -13.69
N GLU A 111 17.35 2.48 -12.91
CA GLU A 111 17.66 1.05 -12.92
C GLU A 111 16.39 0.25 -12.56
N PHE A 112 16.05 -0.72 -13.40
CA PHE A 112 14.78 -1.46 -13.30
C PHE A 112 14.59 -2.12 -11.93
N GLU A 113 15.64 -2.72 -11.36
CA GLU A 113 15.57 -3.34 -10.03
C GLU A 113 15.28 -2.31 -8.93
N LEU A 114 15.88 -1.13 -9.03
CA LEU A 114 15.64 -0.03 -8.09
C LEU A 114 14.22 0.51 -8.21
N LEU A 115 13.70 0.63 -9.43
CA LEU A 115 12.32 1.02 -9.70
C LEU A 115 11.33 0.05 -9.07
N LEU A 116 11.59 -1.25 -9.15
CA LEU A 116 10.77 -2.26 -8.50
C LEU A 116 10.82 -2.15 -6.96
N CYS A 117 11.99 -1.86 -6.40
CA CYS A 117 12.15 -1.63 -4.96
C CYS A 117 11.32 -0.42 -4.48
N TYR A 118 11.34 0.67 -5.23
CA TYR A 118 10.52 1.87 -4.97
C TYR A 118 9.02 1.56 -5.11
N SER A 119 8.65 0.78 -6.12
CA SER A 119 7.25 0.39 -6.35
C SER A 119 6.68 -0.40 -5.19
N ILE A 120 7.44 -1.33 -4.61
CA ILE A 120 7.03 -2.07 -3.41
C ILE A 120 6.78 -1.12 -2.24
N TYR A 121 7.69 -0.16 -2.00
CA TYR A 121 7.51 0.82 -0.94
C TYR A 121 6.22 1.63 -1.12
N ILE A 122 6.00 2.13 -2.34
CA ILE A 122 4.84 2.96 -2.67
C ILE A 122 3.53 2.17 -2.52
N ILE A 123 3.50 0.91 -3.00
CA ILE A 123 2.33 0.04 -2.87
C ILE A 123 2.01 -0.24 -1.41
N GLN A 124 3.03 -0.56 -0.59
CA GLN A 124 2.86 -0.78 0.85
C GLN A 124 2.33 0.46 1.56
N TYR A 125 2.87 1.62 1.19
CA TYR A 125 2.44 2.90 1.72
C TYR A 125 0.96 3.17 1.41
N PHE A 126 0.53 3.00 0.16
CA PHE A 126 -0.86 3.18 -0.25
C PHE A 126 -1.79 2.17 0.42
N TYR A 127 -1.37 0.92 0.52
CA TYR A 127 -2.14 -0.12 1.19
C TYR A 127 -2.40 0.22 2.67
N ARG A 128 -1.37 0.68 3.39
CA ARG A 128 -1.48 1.11 4.80
C ARG A 128 -2.40 2.32 4.97
N ASN A 129 -2.35 3.25 4.04
CA ASN A 129 -3.18 4.47 4.07
C ASN A 129 -4.56 4.28 3.44
N LYS A 130 -4.93 3.05 3.05
CA LYS A 130 -6.22 2.68 2.45
C LYS A 130 -6.52 3.44 1.15
N ILE A 131 -5.49 3.79 0.40
CA ILE A 131 -5.56 4.40 -0.92
C ILE A 131 -5.51 3.29 -1.97
N ASN A 132 -6.29 3.41 -3.05
CA ASN A 132 -6.38 2.43 -4.12
C ASN A 132 -5.69 2.95 -5.39
N PRO A 133 -4.36 2.81 -5.53
CA PRO A 133 -3.67 3.19 -6.75
C PRO A 133 -3.86 2.14 -7.84
N THR A 134 -3.60 2.55 -9.05
CA THR A 134 -3.51 1.66 -10.21
C THR A 134 -2.04 1.54 -10.61
N LEU A 135 -1.52 0.32 -10.62
CA LEU A 135 -0.19 0.02 -11.16
C LEU A 135 -0.30 -0.28 -12.65
N LYS A 136 0.53 0.38 -13.47
CA LYS A 136 0.68 0.08 -14.90
C LYS A 136 2.12 -0.30 -15.21
N HIS A 137 2.30 -1.35 -16.00
CA HIS A 137 3.59 -1.77 -16.51
C HIS A 137 3.41 -2.67 -17.73
N GLN A 138 4.09 -2.35 -18.83
CA GLN A 138 4.08 -3.12 -20.09
C GLN A 138 2.66 -3.49 -20.56
N GLY A 139 1.75 -2.53 -20.54
CA GLY A 139 0.34 -2.73 -20.94
C GLY A 139 -0.53 -3.45 -19.92
N ASN A 140 0.04 -4.03 -18.86
CA ASN A 140 -0.72 -4.62 -17.76
C ASN A 140 -1.18 -3.53 -16.79
N THR A 141 -2.40 -3.66 -16.29
CA THR A 141 -2.99 -2.72 -15.34
C THR A 141 -3.53 -3.48 -14.14
N PHE A 142 -3.04 -3.15 -12.95
CA PHE A 142 -3.46 -3.75 -11.70
C PHE A 142 -4.07 -2.69 -10.80
N LEU A 143 -5.27 -2.91 -10.34
CA LEU A 143 -5.91 -2.07 -9.33
C LEU A 143 -5.55 -2.61 -7.94
N LEU A 144 -4.97 -1.78 -7.10
CA LEU A 144 -4.79 -2.12 -5.68
C LEU A 144 -6.12 -1.91 -4.97
N ASP A 145 -6.81 -3.01 -4.71
CA ASP A 145 -8.00 -3.02 -3.87
C ASP A 145 -7.60 -3.32 -2.42
N LYS A 146 -8.50 -3.05 -1.45
CA LYS A 146 -8.27 -3.31 -0.01
C LYS A 146 -8.11 -4.80 0.34
N ASN A 147 -8.17 -5.67 -0.66
CA ASN A 147 -8.05 -7.12 -0.51
C ASN A 147 -6.60 -7.58 -0.56
N GLU A 148 -6.21 -8.45 0.37
CA GLU A 148 -4.90 -9.13 0.34
C GLU A 148 -4.64 -9.89 -0.97
N LYS A 149 -5.71 -10.36 -1.64
CA LYS A 149 -5.59 -11.04 -2.92
C LYS A 149 -5.04 -10.13 -4.02
N SER A 150 -5.51 -8.89 -4.11
CA SER A 150 -5.02 -7.91 -5.09
C SER A 150 -3.57 -7.52 -4.80
N LEU A 151 -3.22 -7.35 -3.53
CA LEU A 151 -1.86 -7.08 -3.09
C LEU A 151 -0.91 -8.23 -3.48
N ASN A 152 -1.31 -9.47 -3.20
CA ASN A 152 -0.54 -10.65 -3.55
C ASN A 152 -0.38 -10.83 -5.07
N GLN A 153 -1.39 -10.49 -5.88
CA GLN A 153 -1.28 -10.49 -7.34
C GLN A 153 -0.22 -9.49 -7.82
N ILE A 154 -0.22 -8.27 -7.27
CA ILE A 154 0.76 -7.25 -7.61
C ILE A 154 2.16 -7.71 -7.19
N TYR A 155 2.32 -8.30 -6.01
CA TYR A 155 3.61 -8.82 -5.55
C TYR A 155 4.13 -9.97 -6.43
N LYS A 156 3.26 -10.92 -6.82
CA LYS A 156 3.61 -11.97 -7.78
C LYS A 156 4.07 -11.40 -9.11
N TYR A 157 3.37 -10.38 -9.60
CA TYR A 157 3.73 -9.71 -10.83
C TYR A 157 5.11 -9.04 -10.72
N LEU A 158 5.34 -8.21 -9.70
CA LEU A 158 6.60 -7.51 -9.49
C LEU A 158 7.78 -8.46 -9.21
N ALA A 159 7.52 -9.62 -8.58
CA ALA A 159 8.54 -10.64 -8.38
C ALA A 159 9.04 -11.24 -9.71
N ASN A 160 8.15 -11.38 -10.69
CA ASN A 160 8.45 -11.98 -12.00
C ASN A 160 8.67 -10.95 -13.12
N ALA A 161 8.46 -9.64 -12.85
CA ALA A 161 8.59 -8.59 -13.84
C ALA A 161 10.00 -8.60 -14.46
N LYS A 162 10.07 -8.48 -15.79
CA LYS A 162 11.32 -8.37 -16.56
C LYS A 162 11.33 -7.00 -17.23
N ASN A 163 12.54 -6.51 -17.48
CA ASN A 163 12.73 -5.30 -18.24
C ASN A 163 12.42 -5.56 -19.72
#